data_0c24a08b59408ed1a058728cd68d6984
#
_entry.id   0c24a08b59408ed1a058728cd68d6984
#
_cell.length_a   1.000
_cell.length_b   1.000
_cell.length_c   1.000
_cell.angle_alpha   90.00
_cell.angle_beta   90.00
_cell.angle_gamma   90.00
#
_symmetry.space_group_name_H-M   'P 1'
#
loop_
_entity.id
_entity.type
_entity.pdbx_description
1 polymer ?
#
loop_
_entity_poly.entity_id
_entity_poly.type
_entity_poly.pdbx_seq_one_letter_code
_entity_poly.pdbx_strand_id
1 'polypeptide(L)'
;IELVAKIDQYVDWAAVAPQHNKESILSLIEEEKETLIKAGTGIIQIRDKKENDSYKQRHQQLLSLLKQLGLEPVHRYNDLWDWYNDYKQRGLDTYQSRRAFIRDIYAPLIDTLENSEENTTTLLHYEPTGWDLVDDGANRMKEVLISAEKTLDYQSVGMYGRELLITLAQAVFDKAKHPSADGTDIGAAD
;
A
#
# COMPACT_ATOMS: atom_id res chain seq x y z
N ILE A 1 24.63 -16.37 -3.64
CA ILE A 1 24.36 -15.22 -4.57
C ILE A 1 23.35 -15.67 -5.64
N GLU A 2 23.47 -16.89 -6.20
CA GLU A 2 22.60 -17.42 -7.26
C GLU A 2 21.15 -17.70 -6.79
N LEU A 3 20.98 -18.08 -5.51
CA LEU A 3 19.67 -18.32 -4.91
C LEU A 3 18.86 -17.04 -4.74
N VAL A 4 19.52 -15.94 -4.33
CA VAL A 4 18.88 -14.63 -4.17
C VAL A 4 18.39 -14.10 -5.52
N ALA A 5 19.21 -14.23 -6.58
CA ALA A 5 18.82 -13.83 -7.93
C ALA A 5 17.63 -14.64 -8.49
N LYS A 6 17.46 -15.90 -8.06
CA LYS A 6 16.29 -16.73 -8.41
C LYS A 6 15.05 -16.30 -7.64
N ILE A 7 15.17 -15.91 -6.37
CA ILE A 7 14.04 -15.39 -5.58
C ILE A 7 13.53 -14.09 -6.18
N ASP A 8 14.41 -13.18 -6.60
CA ASP A 8 14.04 -11.92 -7.25
C ASP A 8 13.22 -12.12 -8.54
N GLN A 9 13.37 -13.28 -9.20
CA GLN A 9 12.60 -13.61 -10.40
C GLN A 9 11.15 -14.03 -10.11
N TYR A 10 10.87 -14.50 -8.88
CA TYR A 10 9.55 -15.02 -8.49
C TYR A 10 8.82 -14.14 -7.46
N VAL A 11 9.52 -13.19 -6.86
CA VAL A 11 8.92 -12.25 -5.90
C VAL A 11 8.68 -10.92 -6.57
N ASP A 12 7.43 -10.57 -6.76
CA ASP A 12 7.07 -9.19 -7.12
C ASP A 12 7.28 -8.29 -5.89
N TRP A 13 8.48 -7.74 -5.77
CA TRP A 13 8.83 -6.82 -4.68
C TRP A 13 7.97 -5.55 -4.66
N ALA A 14 7.30 -5.20 -5.77
CA ALA A 14 6.34 -4.12 -5.80
C ALA A 14 5.06 -4.47 -5.02
N ALA A 15 4.70 -5.76 -4.97
CA ALA A 15 3.60 -6.26 -4.15
C ALA A 15 3.96 -6.36 -2.65
N VAL A 16 5.26 -6.37 -2.31
CA VAL A 16 5.78 -6.40 -0.93
C VAL A 16 6.03 -4.99 -0.37
N ALA A 17 5.85 -3.94 -1.18
CA ALA A 17 5.96 -2.56 -0.71
C ALA A 17 5.05 -2.32 0.50
N PRO A 18 5.50 -1.52 1.50
CA PRO A 18 4.70 -1.24 2.69
C PRO A 18 3.33 -0.71 2.27
N GLN A 19 2.32 -1.47 2.57
CA GLN A 19 0.96 -1.10 2.21
C GLN A 19 0.50 -0.02 3.18
N HIS A 20 0.22 1.12 2.61
CA HIS A 20 -0.52 2.12 3.33
C HIS A 20 -1.89 1.53 3.64
N ASN A 21 -2.19 1.39 4.93
CA ASN A 21 -3.50 0.95 5.34
C ASN A 21 -4.56 1.96 4.85
N LYS A 22 -5.79 1.53 4.74
CA LYS A 22 -6.94 2.34 4.33
C LYS A 22 -6.99 3.69 5.07
N GLU A 23 -6.73 3.68 6.38
CA GLU A 23 -6.72 4.87 7.23
C GLU A 23 -5.66 5.90 6.81
N SER A 24 -4.44 5.45 6.46
CA SER A 24 -3.39 6.33 5.95
C SER A 24 -3.79 7.01 4.64
N ILE A 25 -4.46 6.29 3.75
CA ILE A 25 -4.92 6.83 2.46
C ILE A 25 -6.05 7.82 2.68
N LEU A 26 -7.03 7.50 3.53
CA LEU A 26 -8.11 8.40 3.90
C LEU A 26 -7.58 9.68 4.58
N SER A 27 -6.56 9.56 5.44
CA SER A 27 -5.90 10.72 6.04
C SER A 27 -5.23 11.62 5.01
N LEU A 28 -4.52 11.05 4.02
CA LEU A 28 -3.90 11.82 2.93
C LEU A 28 -4.95 12.52 2.06
N ILE A 29 -6.06 11.85 1.76
CA ILE A 29 -7.19 12.42 1.03
C ILE A 29 -7.78 13.60 1.80
N GLU A 30 -8.02 13.46 3.10
CA GLU A 30 -8.58 14.52 3.93
C GLU A 30 -7.64 15.72 4.02
N GLU A 31 -6.32 15.49 4.19
CA GLU A 31 -5.32 16.56 4.20
C GLU A 31 -5.25 17.30 2.86
N GLU A 32 -5.33 16.60 1.74
CA GLU A 32 -5.32 17.21 0.42
C GLU A 32 -6.59 18.03 0.19
N LYS A 33 -7.75 17.45 0.48
CA LYS A 33 -9.06 18.09 0.43
C LYS A 33 -9.09 19.38 1.27
N GLU A 34 -8.58 19.32 2.50
CA GLU A 34 -8.51 20.47 3.38
C GLU A 34 -7.58 21.56 2.83
N THR A 35 -6.44 21.17 2.24
CA THR A 35 -5.49 22.08 1.61
C THR A 35 -6.13 22.84 0.44
N LEU A 36 -6.85 22.13 -0.45
CA LEU A 36 -7.57 22.75 -1.57
C LEU A 36 -8.68 23.68 -1.08
N ILE A 37 -9.41 23.32 -0.04
CA ILE A 37 -10.42 24.17 0.59
C ILE A 37 -9.76 25.42 1.17
N LYS A 38 -8.68 25.31 1.92
CA LYS A 38 -7.94 26.45 2.51
C LYS A 38 -7.38 27.38 1.43
N ALA A 39 -6.83 26.82 0.35
CA ALA A 39 -6.37 27.60 -0.80
C ALA A 39 -7.52 28.31 -1.52
N GLY A 40 -8.61 27.61 -1.76
CA GLY A 40 -9.81 28.18 -2.39
C GLY A 40 -10.54 29.22 -1.55
N THR A 41 -10.33 29.25 -0.24
CA THR A 41 -10.95 30.23 0.69
C THR A 41 -9.99 31.32 1.15
N GLY A 42 -8.75 31.34 0.64
CA GLY A 42 -7.75 32.37 0.95
C GLY A 42 -7.08 32.24 2.32
N ILE A 43 -7.29 31.11 3.02
CA ILE A 43 -6.58 30.80 4.28
C ILE A 43 -5.12 30.47 3.98
N ILE A 44 -4.86 29.74 2.90
CA ILE A 44 -3.53 29.46 2.36
C ILE A 44 -3.30 30.38 1.16
N GLN A 45 -2.15 31.05 1.14
CA GLN A 45 -1.75 31.86 0.00
C GLN A 45 -1.21 30.97 -1.12
N ILE A 46 -1.87 30.95 -2.26
CA ILE A 46 -1.46 30.13 -3.44
C ILE A 46 -0.04 30.52 -3.90
N ARG A 47 0.39 31.76 -3.64
CA ARG A 47 1.75 32.26 -3.95
C ARG A 47 2.82 31.73 -3.01
N ASP A 48 2.43 31.16 -1.88
CA ASP A 48 3.39 30.60 -0.93
C ASP A 48 4.00 29.33 -1.52
N LYS A 49 5.30 29.43 -1.82
CA LYS A 49 6.05 28.34 -2.43
C LYS A 49 6.06 27.11 -1.53
N LYS A 50 6.18 27.28 -0.21
CA LYS A 50 6.23 26.18 0.75
C LYS A 50 4.92 25.39 0.75
N GLU A 51 3.80 26.11 0.79
CA GLU A 51 2.47 25.46 0.76
C GLU A 51 2.23 24.73 -0.56
N ASN A 52 2.64 25.34 -1.67
CA ASN A 52 2.50 24.74 -3.00
C ASN A 52 3.40 23.49 -3.16
N ASP A 53 4.65 23.56 -2.71
CA ASP A 53 5.57 22.41 -2.75
C ASP A 53 5.09 21.27 -1.83
N SER A 54 4.57 21.58 -0.64
CA SER A 54 3.97 20.60 0.27
C SER A 54 2.73 19.93 -0.34
N TYR A 55 1.89 20.69 -1.03
CA TYR A 55 0.75 20.14 -1.77
C TYR A 55 1.22 19.17 -2.86
N LYS A 56 2.18 19.59 -3.71
CA LYS A 56 2.72 18.75 -4.78
C LYS A 56 3.24 17.41 -4.27
N GLN A 57 3.99 17.42 -3.16
CA GLN A 57 4.52 16.19 -2.56
C GLN A 57 3.39 15.24 -2.12
N ARG A 58 2.40 15.75 -1.38
CA ARG A 58 1.25 14.94 -0.94
C ARG A 58 0.44 14.42 -2.12
N HIS A 59 0.17 15.27 -3.10
CA HIS A 59 -0.57 14.88 -4.30
C HIS A 59 0.14 13.75 -5.06
N GLN A 60 1.46 13.83 -5.27
CA GLN A 60 2.23 12.77 -5.90
C GLN A 60 2.20 11.46 -5.10
N GLN A 61 2.29 11.55 -3.78
CA GLN A 61 2.16 10.40 -2.89
C GLN A 61 0.78 9.77 -3.02
N LEU A 62 -0.29 10.56 -2.97
CA LEU A 62 -1.67 10.09 -3.15
C LEU A 62 -1.87 9.44 -4.51
N LEU A 63 -1.40 10.06 -5.61
CA LEU A 63 -1.49 9.49 -6.95
C LEU A 63 -0.80 8.12 -7.05
N SER A 64 0.37 7.97 -6.43
CA SER A 64 1.08 6.69 -6.39
C SER A 64 0.27 5.60 -5.69
N LEU A 65 -0.35 5.95 -4.56
CA LEU A 65 -1.18 5.03 -3.78
C LEU A 65 -2.47 4.64 -4.51
N LEU A 66 -3.17 5.63 -5.08
CA LEU A 66 -4.37 5.37 -5.87
C LEU A 66 -4.08 4.45 -7.07
N LYS A 67 -2.95 4.68 -7.76
CA LYS A 67 -2.50 3.82 -8.86
C LYS A 67 -2.26 2.38 -8.41
N GLN A 68 -1.66 2.17 -7.24
CA GLN A 68 -1.45 0.83 -6.68
C GLN A 68 -2.77 0.11 -6.37
N LEU A 69 -3.79 0.87 -5.98
CA LEU A 69 -5.15 0.36 -5.73
C LEU A 69 -6.00 0.23 -7.01
N GLY A 70 -5.49 0.63 -8.18
CA GLY A 70 -6.27 0.66 -9.42
C GLY A 70 -7.37 1.72 -9.42
N LEU A 71 -7.24 2.76 -8.58
CA LEU A 71 -8.19 3.85 -8.46
C LEU A 71 -7.73 5.08 -9.26
N GLU A 72 -8.69 5.76 -9.89
CA GLU A 72 -8.41 7.00 -10.61
C GLU A 72 -8.45 8.22 -9.68
N PRO A 73 -7.58 9.21 -9.89
CA PRO A 73 -7.62 10.45 -9.13
C PRO A 73 -8.88 11.26 -9.47
N VAL A 74 -9.43 11.93 -8.46
CA VAL A 74 -10.66 12.74 -8.61
C VAL A 74 -10.45 14.06 -9.36
N HIS A 75 -9.21 14.50 -9.47
CA HIS A 75 -8.80 15.69 -10.21
C HIS A 75 -7.35 15.59 -10.71
N ARG A 76 -6.93 16.58 -11.52
CA ARG A 76 -5.59 16.65 -12.11
C ARG A 76 -4.86 17.96 -11.77
N TYR A 77 -5.05 18.46 -10.53
CA TYR A 77 -4.37 19.68 -10.10
C TYR A 77 -2.94 19.35 -9.67
N ASN A 78 -1.97 19.62 -10.56
CA ASN A 78 -0.55 19.39 -10.26
C ASN A 78 -0.03 20.34 -9.19
N ASP A 79 -0.69 21.50 -9.03
CA ASP A 79 -0.38 22.48 -8.00
C ASP A 79 -1.62 23.33 -7.62
N LEU A 80 -1.45 24.22 -6.62
CA LEU A 80 -2.54 25.06 -6.16
C LEU A 80 -2.98 26.12 -7.20
N TRP A 81 -2.15 26.41 -8.21
CA TRP A 81 -2.53 27.31 -9.30
C TRP A 81 -3.50 26.63 -10.27
N ASP A 82 -3.34 25.34 -10.51
CA ASP A 82 -4.29 24.58 -11.33
C ASP A 82 -5.68 24.63 -10.70
N TRP A 83 -5.77 24.44 -9.37
CA TRP A 83 -7.03 24.59 -8.64
C TRP A 83 -7.58 26.02 -8.73
N TYR A 84 -6.72 27.03 -8.56
CA TYR A 84 -7.12 28.43 -8.70
C TYR A 84 -7.75 28.73 -10.07
N ASN A 85 -7.09 28.29 -11.14
CA ASN A 85 -7.54 28.50 -12.50
C ASN A 85 -8.85 27.76 -12.77
N ASP A 86 -8.98 26.51 -12.31
CA ASP A 86 -10.17 25.68 -12.51
C ASP A 86 -11.40 26.30 -11.83
N TYR A 87 -11.31 26.70 -10.56
CA TYR A 87 -12.46 27.29 -9.90
C TYR A 87 -12.87 28.65 -10.49
N LYS A 88 -11.91 29.39 -11.04
CA LYS A 88 -12.21 30.63 -11.77
C LYS A 88 -12.93 30.34 -13.08
N GLN A 89 -12.48 29.38 -13.84
CA GLN A 89 -13.11 28.98 -15.12
C GLN A 89 -14.54 28.43 -14.89
N ARG A 90 -14.77 27.71 -13.81
CA ARG A 90 -16.08 27.16 -13.44
C ARG A 90 -17.05 28.20 -12.87
N GLY A 91 -16.60 29.42 -12.59
CA GLY A 91 -17.44 30.43 -11.96
C GLY A 91 -17.79 30.10 -10.50
N LEU A 92 -16.88 29.42 -9.77
CA LEU A 92 -17.05 29.15 -8.35
C LEU A 92 -16.67 30.39 -7.55
N ASP A 93 -17.50 31.43 -7.59
CA ASP A 93 -17.16 32.77 -7.09
C ASP A 93 -17.20 32.88 -5.57
N THR A 94 -17.95 32.02 -4.90
CA THR A 94 -18.08 32.05 -3.44
C THR A 94 -17.20 31.02 -2.75
N TYR A 95 -16.81 31.28 -1.52
CA TYR A 95 -16.11 30.32 -0.67
C TYR A 95 -16.95 29.06 -0.44
N GLN A 96 -18.25 29.23 -0.34
CA GLN A 96 -19.18 28.10 -0.15
C GLN A 96 -19.21 27.18 -1.38
N SER A 97 -19.29 27.75 -2.60
CA SER A 97 -19.29 26.96 -3.83
C SER A 97 -18.00 26.18 -4.02
N ARG A 98 -16.83 26.77 -3.68
CA ARG A 98 -15.53 26.08 -3.75
C ARG A 98 -15.44 24.94 -2.76
N ARG A 99 -15.91 25.14 -1.52
CA ARG A 99 -15.96 24.08 -0.49
C ARG A 99 -16.87 22.93 -0.92
N ALA A 100 -18.06 23.24 -1.41
CA ALA A 100 -19.01 22.24 -1.88
C ALA A 100 -18.40 21.43 -3.02
N PHE A 101 -17.86 22.10 -4.02
CA PHE A 101 -17.23 21.43 -5.16
C PHE A 101 -16.12 20.45 -4.74
N ILE A 102 -15.19 20.86 -3.87
CA ILE A 102 -14.13 19.98 -3.40
C ILE A 102 -14.70 18.77 -2.63
N ARG A 103 -15.70 18.96 -1.79
CA ARG A 103 -16.35 17.86 -1.09
C ARG A 103 -17.00 16.88 -2.06
N ASP A 104 -17.71 17.40 -3.04
CA ASP A 104 -18.47 16.61 -4.01
C ASP A 104 -17.56 15.75 -4.90
N ILE A 105 -16.41 16.27 -5.34
CA ILE A 105 -15.48 15.49 -6.19
C ILE A 105 -14.76 14.38 -5.41
N TYR A 106 -14.52 14.57 -4.10
CA TYR A 106 -13.86 13.54 -3.29
C TYR A 106 -14.81 12.50 -2.71
N ALA A 107 -16.13 12.82 -2.59
CA ALA A 107 -17.09 11.92 -1.97
C ALA A 107 -17.10 10.50 -2.61
N PRO A 108 -17.14 10.33 -3.94
CA PRO A 108 -17.14 8.99 -4.54
C PRO A 108 -15.88 8.18 -4.25
N LEU A 109 -14.71 8.84 -4.17
CA LEU A 109 -13.46 8.16 -3.85
C LEU A 109 -13.43 7.70 -2.39
N ILE A 110 -13.89 8.56 -1.48
CA ILE A 110 -14.00 8.23 -0.05
C ILE A 110 -14.99 7.07 0.13
N ASP A 111 -16.18 7.16 -0.48
CA ASP A 111 -17.19 6.10 -0.43
C ASP A 111 -16.63 4.77 -0.97
N THR A 112 -15.87 4.80 -2.06
CA THR A 112 -15.25 3.61 -2.62
C THR A 112 -14.24 3.00 -1.65
N LEU A 113 -13.43 3.83 -1.00
CA LEU A 113 -12.45 3.37 -0.02
C LEU A 113 -13.12 2.88 1.28
N GLU A 114 -14.16 3.56 1.75
CA GLU A 114 -14.89 3.18 2.97
C GLU A 114 -15.68 1.89 2.79
N ASN A 115 -16.32 1.73 1.63
CA ASN A 115 -17.14 0.56 1.31
C ASN A 115 -16.35 -0.58 0.65
N SER A 116 -15.11 -0.36 0.20
CA SER A 116 -14.23 -1.47 -0.10
C SER A 116 -14.08 -2.24 1.22
N GLU A 117 -14.78 -3.37 1.30
CA GLU A 117 -14.53 -4.37 2.35
C GLU A 117 -13.01 -4.48 2.43
N GLU A 118 -12.48 -4.46 3.65
CA GLU A 118 -11.05 -4.46 3.90
C GLU A 118 -10.38 -5.48 2.98
N ASN A 119 -9.88 -5.02 1.84
CA ASN A 119 -9.08 -5.81 0.91
C ASN A 119 -7.69 -6.07 1.49
N THR A 120 -7.59 -6.22 2.80
CA THR A 120 -6.54 -6.97 3.46
C THR A 120 -6.47 -8.38 2.86
N THR A 121 -7.59 -8.86 2.31
CA THR A 121 -7.70 -10.15 1.65
C THR A 121 -6.99 -10.20 0.29
N THR A 122 -6.96 -9.12 -0.49
CA THR A 122 -6.35 -9.14 -1.85
C THR A 122 -4.82 -9.26 -1.80
N LEU A 123 -4.19 -8.77 -0.72
CA LEU A 123 -2.75 -8.86 -0.52
C LEU A 123 -2.27 -10.22 -0.02
N LEU A 124 -3.18 -10.96 0.52
CA LEU A 124 -2.95 -12.27 1.08
C LEU A 124 -3.66 -13.34 0.22
N HIS A 125 -4.03 -12.99 -1.00
CA HIS A 125 -4.48 -13.98 -1.97
C HIS A 125 -3.24 -14.74 -2.43
N TYR A 126 -3.04 -15.90 -1.84
CA TYR A 126 -2.05 -16.84 -2.32
C TYR A 126 -2.79 -18.06 -2.88
N GLU A 127 -2.35 -18.55 -4.01
CA GLU A 127 -2.87 -19.77 -4.57
C GLU A 127 -2.24 -20.96 -3.83
N PRO A 128 -3.04 -21.92 -3.34
CA PRO A 128 -2.51 -23.08 -2.65
C PRO A 128 -1.45 -23.79 -3.50
N THR A 129 -0.34 -24.11 -2.87
CA THR A 129 0.78 -24.80 -3.52
C THR A 129 0.50 -26.28 -3.74
N GLY A 130 -0.52 -26.81 -3.05
CA GLY A 130 -0.83 -28.24 -2.98
C GLY A 130 0.05 -29.01 -1.98
N TRP A 131 0.83 -28.31 -1.19
CA TRP A 131 1.61 -28.88 -0.08
C TRP A 131 0.96 -28.48 1.25
N ASP A 132 0.18 -29.38 1.82
CA ASP A 132 -0.69 -29.12 2.96
C ASP A 132 0.02 -28.34 4.10
N LEU A 133 1.24 -28.77 4.47
CA LEU A 133 2.00 -28.11 5.55
C LEU A 133 2.44 -26.68 5.21
N VAL A 134 2.76 -26.41 3.94
CA VAL A 134 3.13 -25.08 3.47
C VAL A 134 1.90 -24.20 3.41
N ASP A 135 0.80 -24.73 2.91
CA ASP A 135 -0.46 -24.04 2.77
C ASP A 135 -1.08 -23.71 4.14
N ASP A 136 -1.04 -24.62 5.09
CA ASP A 136 -1.45 -24.39 6.48
C ASP A 136 -0.58 -23.34 7.17
N GLY A 137 0.73 -23.39 6.99
CA GLY A 137 1.67 -22.41 7.53
C GLY A 137 1.43 -21.01 6.98
N ALA A 138 1.20 -20.89 5.68
CA ALA A 138 0.90 -19.63 5.02
C ALA A 138 -0.44 -19.04 5.50
N ASN A 139 -1.49 -19.85 5.63
CA ASN A 139 -2.78 -19.44 6.15
C ASN A 139 -2.68 -18.95 7.60
N ARG A 140 -1.94 -19.69 8.44
CA ARG A 140 -1.74 -19.28 9.84
C ARG A 140 -0.97 -17.97 9.98
N MET A 141 0.09 -17.78 9.18
CA MET A 141 0.82 -16.50 9.13
C MET A 141 -0.10 -15.35 8.69
N LYS A 142 -0.96 -15.58 7.71
CA LYS A 142 -1.96 -14.65 7.23
C LYS A 142 -2.95 -14.24 8.33
N GLU A 143 -3.52 -15.20 9.05
CA GLU A 143 -4.47 -14.95 10.14
C GLU A 143 -3.84 -14.07 11.24
N VAL A 144 -2.60 -14.39 11.63
CA VAL A 144 -1.87 -13.61 12.63
C VAL A 144 -1.54 -12.22 12.13
N LEU A 145 -1.18 -12.07 10.86
CA LEU A 145 -0.90 -10.76 10.25
C LEU A 145 -2.15 -9.87 10.20
N ILE A 146 -3.31 -10.43 9.85
CA ILE A 146 -4.58 -9.69 9.81
C ILE A 146 -4.98 -9.18 11.20
N SER A 147 -4.70 -9.93 12.25
CA SER A 147 -5.02 -9.58 13.64
C SER A 147 -3.92 -8.81 14.38
N ALA A 148 -2.78 -8.53 13.71
CA ALA A 148 -1.61 -7.91 14.33
C ALA A 148 -1.85 -6.40 14.55
N GLU A 149 -1.82 -5.96 15.81
CA GLU A 149 -1.93 -4.56 16.21
C GLU A 149 -0.69 -4.04 16.93
N LYS A 150 0.06 -4.93 17.57
CA LYS A 150 1.19 -4.58 18.45
C LYS A 150 2.50 -5.18 17.95
N THR A 151 3.61 -4.62 18.43
CA THR A 151 4.96 -5.11 18.10
C THR A 151 5.13 -6.61 18.32
N LEU A 152 4.54 -7.16 19.39
CA LEU A 152 4.60 -8.60 19.69
C LEU A 152 3.85 -9.44 18.67
N ASP A 153 2.76 -8.92 18.11
CA ASP A 153 1.98 -9.61 17.08
C ASP A 153 2.80 -9.71 15.79
N TYR A 154 3.48 -8.63 15.39
CA TYR A 154 4.39 -8.63 14.23
C TYR A 154 5.62 -9.53 14.45
N GLN A 155 6.13 -9.67 15.67
CA GLN A 155 7.17 -10.65 16.00
C GLN A 155 6.65 -12.08 15.82
N SER A 156 5.39 -12.35 16.19
CA SER A 156 4.74 -13.64 15.96
C SER A 156 4.60 -13.95 14.47
N VAL A 157 4.22 -12.95 13.64
CA VAL A 157 4.21 -13.08 12.17
C VAL A 157 5.59 -13.46 11.65
N GLY A 158 6.66 -12.80 12.12
CA GLY A 158 8.04 -13.13 11.77
C GLY A 158 8.45 -14.55 12.14
N MET A 159 8.00 -15.03 13.29
CA MET A 159 8.23 -16.41 13.73
C MET A 159 7.53 -17.41 12.80
N TYR A 160 6.25 -17.21 12.50
CA TYR A 160 5.51 -18.08 11.56
C TYR A 160 6.11 -18.05 10.16
N GLY A 161 6.57 -16.89 9.68
CA GLY A 161 7.27 -16.79 8.40
C GLY A 161 8.56 -17.61 8.38
N ARG A 162 9.34 -17.58 9.47
CA ARG A 162 10.54 -18.42 9.59
C ARG A 162 10.20 -19.91 9.55
N GLU A 163 9.20 -20.36 10.34
CA GLU A 163 8.76 -21.74 10.36
C GLU A 163 8.28 -22.20 8.99
N LEU A 164 7.54 -21.34 8.27
CA LEU A 164 7.09 -21.61 6.91
C LEU A 164 8.27 -21.81 5.94
N LEU A 165 9.31 -20.98 6.02
CA LEU A 165 10.51 -21.12 5.20
C LEU A 165 11.27 -22.41 5.50
N ILE A 166 11.35 -22.83 6.76
CA ILE A 166 11.95 -24.10 7.17
C ILE A 166 11.13 -25.28 6.58
N THR A 167 9.80 -25.24 6.75
CA THR A 167 8.90 -26.26 6.19
C THR A 167 9.03 -26.36 4.67
N LEU A 168 9.10 -25.23 3.98
CA LEU A 168 9.31 -25.18 2.54
C LEU A 168 10.68 -25.77 2.15
N ALA A 169 11.73 -25.39 2.86
CA ALA A 169 13.07 -25.92 2.63
C ALA A 169 13.11 -27.45 2.80
N GLN A 170 12.47 -27.96 3.84
CA GLN A 170 12.37 -29.41 4.10
C GLN A 170 11.57 -30.15 3.01
N ALA A 171 10.50 -29.51 2.50
CA ALA A 171 9.64 -30.08 1.45
C ALA A 171 10.35 -30.17 0.09
N VAL A 172 11.22 -29.21 -0.24
CA VAL A 172 11.94 -29.15 -1.54
C VAL A 172 13.33 -29.77 -1.50
N PHE A 173 13.89 -29.97 -0.29
CA PHE A 173 15.24 -30.49 -0.15
C PHE A 173 15.31 -31.96 -0.53
N ASP A 174 16.12 -32.27 -1.51
CA ASP A 174 16.46 -33.63 -1.92
C ASP A 174 17.98 -33.77 -1.86
N LYS A 175 18.48 -34.54 -0.89
CA LYS A 175 19.89 -34.76 -0.66
C LYS A 175 20.63 -35.30 -1.91
N ALA A 176 19.96 -36.08 -2.74
CA ALA A 176 20.52 -36.61 -3.97
C ALA A 176 20.71 -35.54 -5.06
N LYS A 177 19.85 -34.52 -5.04
CA LYS A 177 19.87 -33.40 -6.01
C LYS A 177 20.71 -32.19 -5.52
N HIS A 178 20.92 -32.10 -4.20
CA HIS A 178 21.60 -30.98 -3.57
C HIS A 178 22.81 -31.46 -2.74
N PRO A 179 23.83 -32.09 -3.39
CA PRO A 179 25.03 -32.54 -2.67
C PRO A 179 25.80 -31.33 -2.14
N SER A 180 26.36 -31.48 -0.94
CA SER A 180 27.28 -30.48 -0.38
C SER A 180 28.55 -30.40 -1.21
N ALA A 181 29.06 -29.18 -1.44
CA ALA A 181 30.32 -28.96 -2.19
C ALA A 181 31.55 -29.48 -1.44
N ASP A 182 31.48 -29.62 -0.11
CA ASP A 182 32.57 -30.07 0.76
C ASP A 182 32.39 -31.53 1.27
N GLY A 183 31.35 -32.20 0.81
CA GLY A 183 31.06 -33.59 1.20
C GLY A 183 30.46 -33.74 2.60
N THR A 184 30.15 -32.64 3.30
CA THR A 184 29.45 -32.70 4.58
C THR A 184 28.02 -33.19 4.40
N ASP A 185 27.51 -33.92 5.40
CA ASP A 185 26.12 -34.37 5.39
C ASP A 185 25.21 -33.20 5.75
N ILE A 186 24.55 -32.61 4.73
CA ILE A 186 23.61 -31.53 4.94
C ILE A 186 22.24 -32.16 5.25
N GLY A 187 21.75 -31.98 6.48
CA GLY A 187 20.36 -32.22 6.84
C GLY A 187 19.46 -31.12 6.26
N ALA A 188 18.19 -31.42 6.02
CA ALA A 188 17.19 -30.36 5.87
C ALA A 188 17.22 -29.55 7.17
N ALA A 189 17.29 -28.22 7.05
CA ALA A 189 17.52 -27.29 8.15
C ALA A 189 16.80 -27.69 9.46
N ASP A 190 17.60 -27.85 10.55
CA ASP A 190 17.09 -27.97 11.91
C ASP A 190 16.61 -26.58 12.41
#